data_72ae504965d1af5b4ea719f8a6868caa
#
_entry.id   72ae504965d1af5b4ea719f8a6868caa
#
_cell.length_a   1.000
_cell.length_b   1.000
_cell.length_c   1.000
_cell.angle_alpha   90.00
_cell.angle_beta   90.00
_cell.angle_gamma   90.00
#
_symmetry.space_group_name_H-M   'P 1'
#
loop_
_entity.id
_entity.type
_entity.pdbx_description
1 polymer ?
#
loop_
_entity_poly.entity_id
_entity_poly.type
_entity_poly.pdbx_seq_one_letter_code
_entity_poly.pdbx_strand_id
1 'polypeptide(L)'
;PVPAPATERLLRGVPVYAGSVTGELCTPTGAALLRQFVSDYGAMPQMCVSAAGYGTGTKDLAAANVVRVLLGENGHGDEQVVELCCNIDDQLAESLAFAMDELLALGALDVYFTAAGMKKSRPGVVLTCLCRPEQRDVMLRCIFRNTTTLGVRERSCARYSLVRCTQTVQTRFGPVRVKTAQGYGITREKAEYDDLARLARESCLLYTSDAA
;
A
#
# COMPACT_ATOMS: atom_id res chain seq x y z
N PRO A 1 -25.61 28.88 -19.52
CA PRO A 1 -24.71 29.05 -18.38
C PRO A 1 -23.75 27.86 -18.28
N VAL A 2 -22.54 28.15 -17.85
CA VAL A 2 -21.52 27.11 -17.57
C VAL A 2 -21.22 27.19 -16.08
N PRO A 3 -21.23 26.07 -15.36
CA PRO A 3 -21.57 24.71 -15.81
C PRO A 3 -23.06 24.54 -16.14
N ALA A 4 -23.40 23.46 -16.86
CA ALA A 4 -24.80 23.11 -17.11
C ALA A 4 -25.53 22.83 -15.76
N PRO A 5 -26.86 23.11 -15.66
CA PRO A 5 -27.57 22.97 -14.38
C PRO A 5 -27.47 21.56 -13.73
N ALA A 6 -27.42 20.52 -14.56
CA ALA A 6 -27.22 19.17 -14.06
C ALA A 6 -25.81 18.97 -13.47
N THR A 7 -24.78 19.48 -14.14
CA THR A 7 -23.39 19.46 -13.67
C THR A 7 -23.24 20.22 -12.35
N GLU A 8 -23.83 21.43 -12.27
CA GLU A 8 -23.83 22.22 -11.02
C GLU A 8 -24.40 21.44 -9.83
N ARG A 9 -25.53 20.76 -10.02
CA ARG A 9 -26.18 19.98 -8.96
C ARG A 9 -25.30 18.80 -8.51
N LEU A 10 -24.66 18.11 -9.45
CA LEU A 10 -23.79 16.97 -9.17
C LEU A 10 -22.51 17.39 -8.46
N LEU A 11 -21.98 18.57 -8.74
CA LEU A 11 -20.75 19.09 -8.15
C LEU A 11 -20.96 19.86 -6.82
N ARG A 12 -22.17 19.92 -6.27
CA ARG A 12 -22.40 20.54 -4.97
C ARG A 12 -21.56 19.90 -3.86
N GLY A 13 -20.78 20.76 -3.17
CA GLY A 13 -19.83 20.31 -2.13
C GLY A 13 -18.49 19.80 -2.65
N VAL A 14 -18.29 19.81 -3.97
CA VAL A 14 -17.00 19.49 -4.62
C VAL A 14 -16.23 20.78 -4.88
N PRO A 15 -14.92 20.87 -4.57
CA PRO A 15 -14.10 22.02 -4.93
C PRO A 15 -14.03 22.18 -6.45
N VAL A 16 -14.37 23.36 -6.95
CA VAL A 16 -14.32 23.68 -8.38
C VAL A 16 -13.57 24.99 -8.60
N TYR A 17 -12.93 25.12 -9.74
CA TYR A 17 -12.28 26.36 -10.16
C TYR A 17 -12.50 26.62 -11.65
N ALA A 18 -12.45 27.88 -12.04
CA ALA A 18 -12.54 28.26 -13.44
C ALA A 18 -11.18 28.08 -14.12
N GLY A 19 -11.16 27.37 -15.25
CA GLY A 19 -9.99 27.28 -16.11
C GLY A 19 -9.87 28.48 -17.07
N SER A 20 -8.80 28.49 -17.86
CA SER A 20 -8.56 29.53 -18.89
C SER A 20 -9.38 29.33 -20.17
N VAL A 21 -10.01 28.17 -20.34
CA VAL A 21 -10.80 27.84 -21.54
C VAL A 21 -12.26 28.15 -21.31
N THR A 22 -12.85 28.93 -22.23
CA THR A 22 -14.28 29.26 -22.17
C THR A 22 -15.09 28.08 -22.72
N GLY A 23 -16.01 27.54 -21.92
CA GLY A 23 -16.91 26.48 -22.34
C GLY A 23 -17.11 25.40 -21.28
N GLU A 24 -17.99 24.44 -21.57
CA GLU A 24 -18.24 23.31 -20.72
C GLU A 24 -17.12 22.26 -20.94
N LEU A 25 -16.29 22.04 -19.92
CA LEU A 25 -15.25 21.03 -19.91
C LEU A 25 -15.67 19.78 -19.12
N CYS A 26 -16.53 19.96 -18.11
CA CYS A 26 -17.08 18.86 -17.32
C CYS A 26 -18.55 18.67 -17.69
N THR A 27 -18.87 17.61 -18.40
CA THR A 27 -20.24 17.24 -18.78
C THR A 27 -21.00 16.66 -17.57
N PRO A 28 -22.36 16.62 -17.61
CA PRO A 28 -23.13 15.95 -16.55
C PRO A 28 -22.71 14.50 -16.30
N THR A 29 -22.39 13.75 -17.35
CA THR A 29 -21.89 12.37 -17.24
C THR A 29 -20.52 12.33 -16.54
N GLY A 30 -19.60 13.22 -16.93
CA GLY A 30 -18.30 13.34 -16.27
C GLY A 30 -18.44 13.69 -14.78
N ALA A 31 -19.32 14.66 -14.45
CA ALA A 31 -19.60 15.03 -13.07
C ALA A 31 -20.20 13.86 -12.25
N ALA A 32 -21.08 13.06 -12.84
CA ALA A 32 -21.64 11.88 -12.18
C ALA A 32 -20.57 10.81 -11.87
N LEU A 33 -19.66 10.56 -12.82
CA LEU A 33 -18.53 9.63 -12.61
C LEU A 33 -17.58 10.14 -11.52
N LEU A 34 -17.23 11.43 -11.53
CA LEU A 34 -16.41 12.02 -10.48
C LEU A 34 -17.08 11.88 -9.10
N ARG A 35 -18.38 12.14 -9.00
CA ARG A 35 -19.14 12.01 -7.76
C ARG A 35 -19.17 10.57 -7.22
N GLN A 36 -19.20 9.59 -8.12
CA GLN A 36 -19.29 8.18 -7.76
C GLN A 36 -17.94 7.57 -7.36
N PHE A 37 -16.85 7.95 -8.05
CA PHE A 37 -15.58 7.24 -7.92
C PHE A 37 -14.49 8.02 -7.19
N VAL A 38 -14.61 9.36 -7.04
CA VAL A 38 -13.59 10.16 -6.38
C VAL A 38 -13.85 10.20 -4.87
N SER A 39 -12.86 9.80 -4.09
CA SER A 39 -12.88 9.88 -2.63
C SER A 39 -12.35 11.22 -2.12
N ASP A 40 -11.33 11.79 -2.78
CA ASP A 40 -10.67 13.01 -2.38
C ASP A 40 -10.43 13.97 -3.56
N TYR A 41 -10.48 15.27 -3.28
CA TYR A 41 -10.23 16.35 -4.26
C TYR A 41 -9.06 17.21 -3.79
N GLY A 42 -8.04 17.38 -4.61
CA GLY A 42 -6.88 18.19 -4.23
C GLY A 42 -5.74 18.14 -5.24
N ALA A 43 -4.56 18.50 -4.79
CA ALA A 43 -3.33 18.36 -5.56
C ALA A 43 -2.99 16.89 -5.76
N MET A 44 -2.35 16.56 -6.88
CA MET A 44 -1.88 15.20 -7.14
C MET A 44 -0.88 14.79 -6.06
N PRO A 45 -1.11 13.66 -5.35
CA PRO A 45 -0.18 13.18 -4.35
C PRO A 45 1.13 12.70 -4.99
N GLN A 46 2.19 12.62 -4.20
CA GLN A 46 3.41 11.94 -4.65
C GLN A 46 3.11 10.45 -4.80
N MET A 47 3.36 9.91 -5.98
CA MET A 47 3.11 8.50 -6.27
C MET A 47 4.07 7.96 -7.33
N CYS A 48 4.32 6.65 -7.30
CA CYS A 48 4.95 5.91 -8.38
C CYS A 48 3.90 5.57 -9.45
N VAL A 49 3.95 6.24 -10.59
CA VAL A 49 3.01 6.00 -11.70
C VAL A 49 3.36 4.67 -12.37
N SER A 50 2.43 3.73 -12.38
CA SER A 50 2.56 2.44 -13.05
C SER A 50 1.90 2.40 -14.43
N ALA A 51 0.84 3.21 -14.64
CA ALA A 51 0.16 3.31 -15.91
C ALA A 51 -0.49 4.70 -16.08
N ALA A 52 -0.71 5.08 -17.34
CA ALA A 52 -1.44 6.30 -17.70
C ALA A 52 -2.45 6.00 -18.79
N GLY A 53 -3.64 6.55 -18.65
CA GLY A 53 -4.70 6.47 -19.66
C GLY A 53 -5.18 7.89 -20.05
N TYR A 54 -5.61 8.02 -21.29
CA TYR A 54 -6.10 9.28 -21.84
C TYR A 54 -7.45 9.06 -22.53
N GLY A 55 -8.40 9.93 -22.23
CA GLY A 55 -9.67 10.02 -22.95
C GLY A 55 -9.78 11.38 -23.62
N THR A 56 -10.07 11.43 -24.91
CA THR A 56 -10.20 12.67 -25.67
C THR A 56 -11.65 13.11 -25.76
N GLY A 57 -11.90 14.41 -25.62
CA GLY A 57 -13.17 15.04 -25.95
C GLY A 57 -13.28 15.33 -27.46
N THR A 58 -14.49 15.57 -27.92
CA THR A 58 -14.78 15.86 -29.34
C THR A 58 -14.63 17.35 -29.71
N LYS A 59 -14.54 18.25 -28.72
CA LYS A 59 -14.37 19.68 -28.93
C LYS A 59 -12.93 20.01 -29.23
N ASP A 60 -12.72 20.79 -30.31
CA ASP A 60 -11.40 21.34 -30.62
C ASP A 60 -11.20 22.64 -29.81
N LEU A 61 -10.15 22.66 -29.00
CA LEU A 61 -9.84 23.76 -28.08
C LEU A 61 -8.37 24.16 -28.24
N ALA A 62 -8.05 25.39 -27.83
CA ALA A 62 -6.67 25.90 -27.86
C ALA A 62 -5.69 25.07 -26.98
N ALA A 63 -6.21 24.33 -25.98
CA ALA A 63 -5.49 23.39 -25.17
C ALA A 63 -6.01 21.96 -25.41
N ALA A 64 -5.19 20.96 -25.14
CA ALA A 64 -5.59 19.56 -25.31
C ALA A 64 -6.83 19.23 -24.47
N ASN A 65 -7.91 18.83 -25.15
CA ASN A 65 -9.18 18.45 -24.53
C ASN A 65 -9.15 16.96 -24.16
N VAL A 66 -8.45 16.65 -23.08
CA VAL A 66 -8.22 15.28 -22.62
C VAL A 66 -8.44 15.14 -21.13
N VAL A 67 -8.98 14.01 -20.71
CA VAL A 67 -8.91 13.52 -19.34
C VAL A 67 -7.72 12.57 -19.25
N ARG A 68 -6.81 12.84 -18.33
CA ARG A 68 -5.69 11.95 -18.02
C ARG A 68 -5.94 11.26 -16.70
N VAL A 69 -5.88 9.93 -16.70
CA VAL A 69 -5.92 9.09 -15.50
C VAL A 69 -4.54 8.51 -15.29
N LEU A 70 -4.01 8.66 -14.11
CA LEU A 70 -2.75 8.06 -13.70
C LEU A 70 -3.06 6.99 -12.66
N LEU A 71 -2.61 5.77 -12.92
CA LEU A 71 -2.62 4.69 -11.94
C LEU A 71 -1.23 4.63 -11.30
N GLY A 72 -1.18 4.61 -10.00
CA GLY A 72 0.09 4.55 -9.29
C GLY A 72 -0.11 4.18 -7.83
N GLU A 73 0.99 3.77 -7.20
CA GLU A 73 1.03 3.52 -5.77
C GLU A 73 1.38 4.80 -5.04
N ASN A 74 0.53 5.17 -4.10
CA ASN A 74 0.75 6.32 -3.23
C ASN A 74 1.73 5.93 -2.13
N GLY A 75 2.89 6.52 -2.08
CA GLY A 75 3.94 6.15 -1.16
C GLY A 75 4.19 7.12 -0.02
N HIS A 76 3.37 8.12 0.12
CA HIS A 76 3.37 8.99 1.28
C HIS A 76 2.02 8.86 1.95
N GLY A 77 1.90 7.88 2.83
CA GLY A 77 0.80 7.85 3.72
C GLY A 77 1.32 7.97 5.15
N ASP A 78 0.74 8.88 5.90
CA ASP A 78 0.40 8.53 7.26
C ASP A 78 -0.55 7.34 7.17
N GLU A 79 0.00 6.16 6.81
CA GLU A 79 -0.77 4.92 6.81
C GLU A 79 -1.10 4.65 8.28
N GLN A 80 -2.37 4.77 8.63
CA GLN A 80 -2.81 4.34 9.93
C GLN A 80 -2.74 2.81 9.96
N VAL A 81 -2.00 2.29 10.91
CA VAL A 81 -1.94 0.85 11.18
C VAL A 81 -2.41 0.56 12.59
N VAL A 82 -2.94 -0.61 12.78
CA VAL A 82 -3.33 -1.13 14.09
C VAL A 82 -2.30 -2.15 14.53
N GLU A 83 -1.75 -1.94 15.72
CA GLU A 83 -0.89 -2.88 16.42
C GLU A 83 -1.73 -3.66 17.43
N LEU A 84 -1.82 -4.97 17.26
CA LEU A 84 -2.49 -5.91 18.17
C LEU A 84 -1.44 -6.70 18.94
N CYS A 85 -1.43 -6.58 20.26
CA CYS A 85 -0.46 -7.25 21.13
C CYS A 85 -1.12 -8.12 22.17
N CYS A 86 -0.63 -9.33 22.39
CA CYS A 86 -1.02 -10.17 23.51
C CYS A 86 0.16 -10.93 24.10
N ASN A 87 0.06 -11.27 25.40
CA ASN A 87 1.06 -12.03 26.11
C ASN A 87 0.61 -13.50 26.23
N ILE A 88 1.51 -14.43 25.97
CA ILE A 88 1.24 -15.87 25.94
C ILE A 88 2.36 -16.58 26.74
N ASP A 89 2.00 -17.39 27.75
CA ASP A 89 2.96 -18.14 28.60
C ASP A 89 2.64 -19.64 28.74
N ASP A 90 1.67 -20.13 27.94
CA ASP A 90 1.13 -21.48 28.06
C ASP A 90 0.87 -22.16 26.71
N GLN A 91 1.58 -21.75 25.64
CA GLN A 91 1.41 -22.29 24.30
C GLN A 91 2.75 -22.80 23.72
N LEU A 92 2.69 -23.90 22.96
CA LEU A 92 3.85 -24.49 22.30
C LEU A 92 4.34 -23.60 21.13
N ALA A 93 5.64 -23.60 20.88
CA ALA A 93 6.25 -22.80 19.82
C ALA A 93 5.69 -23.13 18.42
N GLU A 94 5.43 -24.41 18.14
CA GLU A 94 4.84 -24.84 16.85
C GLU A 94 3.42 -24.31 16.65
N SER A 95 2.60 -24.24 17.71
CA SER A 95 1.26 -23.65 17.65
C SER A 95 1.31 -22.14 17.47
N LEU A 96 2.33 -21.49 18.04
CA LEU A 96 2.58 -20.05 17.82
C LEU A 96 3.02 -19.77 16.37
N ALA A 97 3.88 -20.64 15.80
CA ALA A 97 4.27 -20.55 14.40
C ALA A 97 3.05 -20.68 13.47
N PHE A 98 2.17 -21.64 13.74
CA PHE A 98 0.92 -21.79 12.99
C PHE A 98 0.04 -20.54 13.08
N ALA A 99 -0.12 -19.96 14.27
CA ALA A 99 -0.89 -18.72 14.44
C ALA A 99 -0.28 -17.54 13.63
N MET A 100 1.05 -17.45 13.57
CA MET A 100 1.76 -16.45 12.75
C MET A 100 1.46 -16.64 11.26
N ASP A 101 1.56 -17.87 10.76
CA ASP A 101 1.31 -18.18 9.34
C ASP A 101 -0.14 -17.84 8.95
N GLU A 102 -1.11 -18.17 9.80
CA GLU A 102 -2.51 -17.83 9.58
C GLU A 102 -2.74 -16.31 9.53
N LEU A 103 -2.12 -15.55 10.44
CA LEU A 103 -2.22 -14.08 10.44
C LEU A 103 -1.61 -13.46 9.17
N LEU A 104 -0.45 -13.95 8.74
CA LEU A 104 0.19 -13.50 7.51
C LEU A 104 -0.64 -13.86 6.28
N ALA A 105 -1.23 -15.07 6.23
CA ALA A 105 -2.11 -15.49 5.14
C ALA A 105 -3.39 -14.64 5.04
N LEU A 106 -3.89 -14.14 6.18
CA LEU A 106 -5.02 -13.21 6.23
C LEU A 106 -4.65 -11.76 5.84
N GLY A 107 -3.38 -11.49 5.56
CA GLY A 107 -2.89 -10.20 5.09
C GLY A 107 -2.41 -9.26 6.20
N ALA A 108 -1.98 -9.78 7.34
CA ALA A 108 -1.25 -8.98 8.32
C ALA A 108 -0.05 -8.31 7.65
N LEU A 109 0.22 -7.06 8.01
CA LEU A 109 1.37 -6.31 7.47
C LEU A 109 2.69 -6.83 8.04
N ASP A 110 2.67 -7.29 9.28
CA ASP A 110 3.79 -7.92 9.96
C ASP A 110 3.29 -8.71 11.18
N VAL A 111 3.98 -9.79 11.52
CA VAL A 111 3.72 -10.59 12.72
C VAL A 111 5.05 -11.04 13.31
N TYR A 112 5.26 -10.80 14.59
CA TYR A 112 6.47 -11.23 15.26
C TYR A 112 6.25 -11.54 16.74
N PHE A 113 7.20 -12.28 17.31
CA PHE A 113 7.23 -12.61 18.73
C PHE A 113 8.41 -11.93 19.41
N THR A 114 8.16 -11.41 20.62
CA THR A 114 9.20 -10.90 21.52
C THR A 114 9.20 -11.73 22.79
N ALA A 115 10.35 -12.23 23.21
CA ALA A 115 10.48 -12.94 24.47
C ALA A 115 10.13 -12.02 25.65
N ALA A 116 9.38 -12.53 26.61
CA ALA A 116 8.94 -11.78 27.77
C ALA A 116 9.00 -12.63 29.05
N GLY A 117 9.49 -12.03 30.13
CA GLY A 117 9.31 -12.57 31.46
C GLY A 117 7.95 -12.19 32.02
N MET A 118 7.14 -13.16 32.39
CA MET A 118 5.79 -12.93 32.89
C MET A 118 5.68 -13.16 34.41
N LYS A 119 4.52 -12.82 34.99
CA LYS A 119 4.24 -13.04 36.43
C LYS A 119 4.51 -14.48 36.81
N LYS A 120 4.87 -14.71 38.06
CA LYS A 120 5.25 -16.03 38.63
C LYS A 120 6.50 -16.61 37.95
N SER A 121 7.41 -15.75 37.44
CA SER A 121 8.66 -16.14 36.79
C SER A 121 8.49 -17.07 35.58
N ARG A 122 7.36 -16.99 34.88
CA ARG A 122 7.11 -17.79 33.69
C ARG A 122 7.78 -17.16 32.45
N PRO A 123 8.51 -17.92 31.67
CA PRO A 123 8.89 -17.48 30.34
C PRO A 123 7.65 -17.43 29.45
N GLY A 124 7.55 -16.41 28.61
CA GLY A 124 6.47 -16.26 27.67
C GLY A 124 6.89 -15.42 26.47
N VAL A 125 5.94 -15.15 25.60
CA VAL A 125 6.13 -14.31 24.42
C VAL A 125 5.05 -13.24 24.35
N VAL A 126 5.39 -12.13 23.75
CA VAL A 126 4.45 -11.14 23.26
C VAL A 126 4.27 -11.36 21.77
N LEU A 127 3.09 -11.78 21.36
CA LEU A 127 2.68 -11.74 19.96
C LEU A 127 2.35 -10.29 19.61
N THR A 128 2.94 -9.79 18.53
CA THR A 128 2.58 -8.51 17.92
C THR A 128 2.17 -8.73 16.48
N CYS A 129 0.99 -8.26 16.12
CA CYS A 129 0.44 -8.29 14.77
C CYS A 129 0.12 -6.87 14.32
N LEU A 130 0.70 -6.46 13.19
CA LEU A 130 0.41 -5.19 12.52
C LEU A 130 -0.57 -5.44 11.37
N CYS A 131 -1.65 -4.68 11.32
CA CYS A 131 -2.65 -4.79 10.27
C CYS A 131 -3.24 -3.42 9.88
N ARG A 132 -3.96 -3.40 8.76
CA ARG A 132 -4.76 -2.23 8.40
C ARG A 132 -5.99 -2.14 9.31
N PRO A 133 -6.54 -0.94 9.58
CA PRO A 133 -7.72 -0.76 10.42
C PRO A 133 -8.91 -1.62 9.99
N GLU A 134 -9.11 -1.79 8.68
CA GLU A 134 -10.22 -2.56 8.12
C GLU A 134 -10.10 -4.07 8.40
N GLN A 135 -8.87 -4.56 8.62
CA GLN A 135 -8.57 -5.97 8.88
C GLN A 135 -8.57 -6.31 10.38
N ARG A 136 -8.65 -5.32 11.26
CA ARG A 136 -8.55 -5.46 12.71
C ARG A 136 -9.40 -6.61 13.26
N ASP A 137 -10.69 -6.66 12.93
CA ASP A 137 -11.62 -7.63 13.47
C ASP A 137 -11.35 -9.07 12.99
N VAL A 138 -10.81 -9.21 11.78
CA VAL A 138 -10.38 -10.50 11.24
C VAL A 138 -9.14 -11.00 11.97
N MET A 139 -8.17 -10.13 12.20
CA MET A 139 -6.96 -10.44 12.96
C MET A 139 -7.25 -10.79 14.41
N LEU A 140 -8.11 -10.04 15.08
CA LEU A 140 -8.54 -10.35 16.45
C LEU A 140 -9.17 -11.75 16.55
N ARG A 141 -10.07 -12.10 15.64
CA ARG A 141 -10.67 -13.44 15.60
C ARG A 141 -9.62 -14.53 15.38
N CYS A 142 -8.65 -14.30 14.49
CA CYS A 142 -7.57 -15.24 14.23
C CYS A 142 -6.68 -15.44 15.47
N ILE A 143 -6.29 -14.35 16.16
CA ILE A 143 -5.52 -14.42 17.41
C ILE A 143 -6.26 -15.22 18.46
N PHE A 144 -7.52 -14.90 18.77
CA PHE A 144 -8.29 -15.63 19.78
C PHE A 144 -8.54 -17.09 19.43
N ARG A 145 -8.64 -17.43 18.15
CA ARG A 145 -8.86 -18.82 17.69
C ARG A 145 -7.61 -19.67 17.81
N ASN A 146 -6.43 -19.10 17.53
CA ASN A 146 -5.19 -19.85 17.36
C ASN A 146 -4.21 -19.65 18.53
N THR A 147 -4.58 -18.88 19.55
CA THR A 147 -3.76 -18.68 20.76
C THR A 147 -4.57 -18.89 22.03
N THR A 148 -3.86 -19.10 23.13
CA THR A 148 -4.44 -19.25 24.48
C THR A 148 -4.75 -17.92 25.15
N THR A 149 -4.46 -16.79 24.49
CA THR A 149 -4.68 -15.45 25.09
C THR A 149 -6.13 -15.18 25.42
N LEU A 150 -6.38 -14.55 26.56
CA LEU A 150 -7.71 -14.09 26.97
C LEU A 150 -7.95 -12.62 26.68
N GLY A 151 -6.95 -11.90 26.16
CA GLY A 151 -7.06 -10.48 25.87
C GLY A 151 -5.97 -9.95 24.95
N VAL A 152 -6.36 -9.05 24.07
CA VAL A 152 -5.48 -8.38 23.11
C VAL A 152 -5.50 -6.89 23.39
N ARG A 153 -4.34 -6.27 23.43
CA ARG A 153 -4.20 -4.81 23.50
C ARG A 153 -4.13 -4.27 22.08
N GLU A 154 -4.78 -3.17 21.84
CA GLU A 154 -4.80 -2.46 20.56
C GLU A 154 -4.16 -1.09 20.69
N ARG A 155 -3.39 -0.69 19.68
CA ARG A 155 -2.85 0.65 19.49
C ARG A 155 -3.00 1.06 18.05
N SER A 156 -3.47 2.28 17.80
CA SER A 156 -3.42 2.90 16.49
C SER A 156 -2.09 3.65 16.36
N CYS A 157 -1.36 3.36 15.30
CA CYS A 157 -0.05 3.94 15.04
C CYS A 157 -0.02 4.58 13.64
N ALA A 158 0.62 5.73 13.51
CA ALA A 158 1.00 6.25 12.20
C ALA A 158 2.24 5.50 11.70
N ARG A 159 2.18 5.01 10.46
CA ARG A 159 3.29 4.32 9.79
C ARG A 159 3.85 5.17 8.67
N TYR A 160 5.13 5.48 8.75
CA TYR A 160 5.83 6.23 7.72
C TYR A 160 6.66 5.26 6.85
N SER A 161 6.40 5.25 5.55
CA SER A 161 7.06 4.34 4.62
C SER A 161 7.67 5.11 3.45
N LEU A 162 8.80 4.62 2.93
CA LEU A 162 9.30 5.07 1.64
C LEU A 162 8.40 4.55 0.52
N VAL A 163 8.21 5.36 -0.52
CA VAL A 163 7.54 4.93 -1.76
C VAL A 163 8.34 3.81 -2.39
N ARG A 164 7.71 2.70 -2.69
CA ARG A 164 8.36 1.54 -3.31
C ARG A 164 7.91 1.41 -4.76
N CYS A 165 8.88 1.22 -5.63
CA CYS A 165 8.64 0.93 -7.04
C CYS A 165 9.48 -0.29 -7.42
N THR A 166 8.93 -1.19 -8.23
CA THR A 166 9.68 -2.34 -8.78
C THR A 166 9.83 -2.14 -10.26
N GLN A 167 11.07 -2.18 -10.75
CA GLN A 167 11.40 -2.11 -12.17
C GLN A 167 12.17 -3.36 -12.59
N THR A 168 11.97 -3.81 -13.82
CA THR A 168 12.76 -4.89 -14.38
C THR A 168 13.90 -4.31 -15.20
N VAL A 169 15.12 -4.60 -14.80
CA VAL A 169 16.34 -4.19 -15.50
C VAL A 169 16.89 -5.38 -16.27
N GLN A 170 17.25 -5.16 -17.53
CA GLN A 170 17.92 -6.18 -18.34
C GLN A 170 19.41 -6.17 -18.03
N THR A 171 19.91 -7.29 -17.51
CA THR A 171 21.35 -7.49 -17.29
C THR A 171 21.92 -8.43 -18.38
N ARG A 172 23.24 -8.53 -18.45
CA ARG A 172 23.92 -9.49 -19.35
C ARG A 172 23.57 -10.95 -19.07
N PHE A 173 23.02 -11.25 -17.88
CA PHE A 173 22.63 -12.60 -17.47
C PHE A 173 21.11 -12.82 -17.55
N GLY A 174 20.33 -11.79 -17.83
CA GLY A 174 18.88 -11.85 -17.94
C GLY A 174 18.15 -10.77 -17.13
N PRO A 175 16.83 -10.79 -17.08
CA PRO A 175 16.04 -9.79 -16.40
C PRO A 175 16.14 -9.96 -14.87
N VAL A 176 16.30 -8.83 -14.17
CA VAL A 176 16.35 -8.71 -12.71
C VAL A 176 15.36 -7.64 -12.27
N ARG A 177 14.50 -7.96 -11.33
CA ARG A 177 13.65 -6.97 -10.68
C ARG A 177 14.48 -6.20 -9.65
N VAL A 178 14.39 -4.88 -9.72
CA VAL A 178 15.03 -3.96 -8.77
C VAL A 178 13.93 -3.20 -8.05
N LYS A 179 13.92 -3.29 -6.73
CA LYS A 179 13.08 -2.46 -5.85
C LYS A 179 13.80 -1.15 -5.58
N THR A 180 13.16 -0.04 -5.94
CA THR A 180 13.56 1.30 -5.56
C THR A 180 12.63 1.80 -4.47
N ALA A 181 13.17 2.33 -3.39
CA ALA A 181 12.42 2.95 -2.31
C ALA A 181 12.86 4.41 -2.15
N GLN A 182 11.91 5.36 -2.24
CA GLN A 182 12.21 6.80 -2.20
C GLN A 182 11.32 7.53 -1.19
N GLY A 183 11.86 8.53 -0.52
CA GLY A 183 11.14 9.40 0.41
C GLY A 183 12.10 10.08 1.39
N TYR A 184 11.66 11.15 2.02
CA TYR A 184 12.44 11.89 3.01
C TYR A 184 13.85 12.29 2.54
N GLY A 185 14.02 12.58 1.24
CA GLY A 185 15.31 12.89 0.65
C GLY A 185 16.26 11.69 0.48
N ILE A 186 15.77 10.46 0.65
CA ILE A 186 16.56 9.23 0.56
C ILE A 186 16.05 8.39 -0.63
N THR A 187 16.98 7.80 -1.38
CA THR A 187 16.71 6.77 -2.38
C THR A 187 17.50 5.52 -2.02
N ARG A 188 16.84 4.37 -2.08
CA ARG A 188 17.46 3.05 -1.87
C ARG A 188 17.06 2.12 -3.00
N GLU A 189 18.01 1.36 -3.51
CA GLU A 189 17.80 0.37 -4.55
C GLU A 189 18.29 -0.99 -4.07
N LYS A 190 17.53 -2.02 -4.40
CA LYS A 190 17.90 -3.40 -4.08
C LYS A 190 17.33 -4.33 -5.14
N ALA A 191 18.21 -5.16 -5.70
CA ALA A 191 17.79 -6.25 -6.57
C ALA A 191 17.06 -7.35 -5.78
N GLU A 192 16.07 -8.00 -6.41
CA GLU A 192 15.32 -9.10 -5.81
C GLU A 192 16.21 -10.33 -5.68
N TYR A 193 16.24 -10.87 -4.46
CA TYR A 193 17.06 -12.04 -4.13
C TYR A 193 16.75 -13.24 -5.04
N ASP A 194 15.48 -13.53 -5.27
CA ASP A 194 15.06 -14.69 -6.04
C ASP A 194 15.56 -14.64 -7.49
N ASP A 195 15.55 -13.45 -8.11
CA ASP A 195 16.05 -13.25 -9.46
C ASP A 195 17.57 -13.41 -9.51
N LEU A 196 18.29 -12.82 -8.55
CA LEU A 196 19.74 -12.98 -8.45
C LEU A 196 20.14 -14.43 -8.17
N ALA A 197 19.45 -15.09 -7.24
CA ALA A 197 19.72 -16.48 -6.91
C ALA A 197 19.46 -17.43 -8.09
N ARG A 198 18.39 -17.18 -8.85
CA ARG A 198 18.09 -17.93 -10.08
C ARG A 198 19.20 -17.73 -11.11
N LEU A 199 19.56 -16.50 -11.43
CA LEU A 199 20.60 -16.19 -12.42
C LEU A 199 21.98 -16.72 -12.00
N ALA A 200 22.33 -16.63 -10.74
CA ALA A 200 23.58 -17.20 -10.23
C ALA A 200 23.66 -18.72 -10.42
N ARG A 201 22.56 -19.45 -10.19
CA ARG A 201 22.48 -20.89 -10.44
C ARG A 201 22.58 -21.23 -11.94
N GLU A 202 21.82 -20.50 -12.77
CA GLU A 202 21.79 -20.71 -14.23
C GLU A 202 23.13 -20.40 -14.90
N SER A 203 23.87 -19.41 -14.37
CA SER A 203 25.16 -18.95 -14.94
C SER A 203 26.39 -19.51 -14.22
N CYS A 204 26.22 -20.41 -13.25
CA CYS A 204 27.31 -20.97 -12.42
C CYS A 204 28.17 -19.88 -11.75
N LEU A 205 27.57 -18.79 -11.32
CA LEU A 205 28.24 -17.68 -10.64
C LEU A 205 28.11 -17.78 -9.11
N LEU A 206 29.10 -17.23 -8.41
CA LEU A 206 28.94 -16.98 -6.98
C LEU A 206 27.86 -15.92 -6.77
N TYR A 207 26.98 -16.17 -5.78
CA TYR A 207 26.01 -15.16 -5.37
C TYR A 207 26.74 -13.98 -4.74
N THR A 208 26.87 -12.88 -5.48
CA THR A 208 27.37 -11.59 -4.96
C THR A 208 26.44 -10.50 -5.44
N SER A 209 26.33 -9.40 -4.68
CA SER A 209 25.59 -8.21 -5.10
C SER A 209 26.18 -7.53 -6.34
N ASP A 210 27.40 -7.89 -6.72
CA ASP A 210 28.14 -7.36 -7.87
C ASP A 210 27.81 -8.11 -9.18
N ALA A 211 26.94 -9.11 -9.12
CA ALA A 211 26.49 -9.87 -10.29
C ALA A 211 25.31 -9.19 -11.05
N ALA A 212 24.92 -7.96 -10.62
CA ALA A 212 23.79 -7.22 -11.20
C ALA A 212 24.28 -6.07 -12.11
#